data_0124d42d0878b64ab60f922742bb7a3c
#
_entry.id   0124d42d0878b64ab60f922742bb7a3c
#
_cell.length_a   1.000
_cell.length_b   1.000
_cell.length_c   1.000
_cell.angle_alpha   90.00
_cell.angle_beta   90.00
_cell.angle_gamma   90.00
#
_symmetry.space_group_name_H-M   'P 1'
#
loop_
_entity.id
_entity.type
_entity.pdbx_description
1 polymer ?
#
loop_
_entity_poly.entity_id
_entity_poly.type
_entity_poly.pdbx_seq_one_letter_code
_entity_poly.pdbx_strand_id
1 'polypeptide(L)'
;LIRSLQEIQPQVVINVAALSEVALSHERPAEYFDTNTLGVVRLCDHLRRCAYLERYVHISSAEIFGTCPTPLTEAAPFRPSTPYAISKAAADMYLSTVQENFDFPVTIIRSTNVYGPHQQLFKIIPRTAIYLKLGRTLELHGGGRAMKSFIHIRDVVAGVLRAIERGTTGTYHFTVPSDQSVADVVREICSRMGRDFTATIQIVEERLGQDARYWLDCSTAERELDWAPQVPLGQGLD
;
A
#
# COMPACT_ATOMS: atom_id res chain seq x y z
N LEU A 1 7.00 -16.38 15.54
CA LEU A 1 7.43 -14.97 15.42
C LEU A 1 8.01 -14.44 16.73
N ILE A 2 7.26 -14.43 17.87
CA ILE A 2 7.77 -13.89 19.15
C ILE A 2 9.06 -14.60 19.60
N ARG A 3 9.11 -15.94 19.53
CA ARG A 3 10.32 -16.70 19.82
C ARG A 3 11.51 -16.26 18.96
N SER A 4 11.31 -16.09 17.65
CA SER A 4 12.39 -15.63 16.75
C SER A 4 12.87 -14.22 17.09
N LEU A 5 11.96 -13.30 17.48
CA LEU A 5 12.33 -11.95 17.93
C LEU A 5 13.18 -11.99 19.22
N GLN A 6 12.86 -12.86 20.15
CA GLN A 6 13.62 -13.04 21.38
C GLN A 6 15.02 -13.64 21.15
N GLU A 7 15.14 -14.54 20.15
CA GLU A 7 16.42 -15.16 19.78
C GLU A 7 17.33 -14.19 19.00
N ILE A 8 16.75 -13.40 18.05
CA ILE A 8 17.50 -12.51 17.14
C ILE A 8 17.77 -11.13 17.77
N GLN A 9 16.81 -10.62 18.58
CA GLN A 9 16.86 -9.27 19.18
C GLN A 9 17.12 -8.15 18.16
N PRO A 10 16.29 -8.04 17.09
CA PRO A 10 16.54 -7.09 16.01
C PRO A 10 16.30 -5.65 16.48
N GLN A 11 17.26 -4.76 16.19
CA GLN A 11 17.14 -3.33 16.47
C GLN A 11 16.05 -2.66 15.58
N VAL A 12 15.89 -3.17 14.35
CA VAL A 12 14.91 -2.65 13.39
C VAL A 12 13.95 -3.76 12.98
N VAL A 13 12.66 -3.50 13.09
CA VAL A 13 11.60 -4.41 12.62
C VAL A 13 10.76 -3.71 11.55
N ILE A 14 10.71 -4.28 10.35
CA ILE A 14 9.87 -3.79 9.26
C ILE A 14 8.69 -4.75 9.09
N ASN A 15 7.48 -4.30 9.40
CA ASN A 15 6.28 -5.10 9.26
C ASN A 15 5.60 -4.85 7.92
N VAL A 16 5.80 -5.75 6.98
CA VAL A 16 5.12 -5.78 5.67
C VAL A 16 4.00 -6.84 5.60
N ALA A 17 3.83 -7.62 6.68
CA ALA A 17 2.86 -8.71 6.71
C ALA A 17 1.43 -8.16 6.75
N ALA A 18 0.63 -8.50 5.75
CA ALA A 18 -0.79 -8.16 5.69
C ALA A 18 -1.54 -9.05 4.70
N LEU A 19 -2.82 -9.26 4.94
CA LEU A 19 -3.77 -9.67 3.91
C LEU A 19 -4.15 -8.42 3.11
N SER A 20 -4.00 -8.44 1.79
CA SER A 20 -4.07 -7.23 0.94
C SER A 20 -5.00 -7.35 -0.27
N GLU A 21 -5.76 -8.43 -0.40
CA GLU A 21 -6.75 -8.60 -1.47
C GLU A 21 -8.10 -8.02 -1.03
N VAL A 22 -8.46 -6.86 -1.59
CA VAL A 22 -9.65 -6.12 -1.17
C VAL A 22 -10.93 -6.92 -1.34
N ALA A 23 -11.10 -7.65 -2.46
CA ALA A 23 -12.29 -8.44 -2.71
C ALA A 23 -12.51 -9.52 -1.64
N LEU A 24 -11.48 -10.29 -1.31
CA LEU A 24 -11.52 -11.30 -0.25
C LEU A 24 -11.80 -10.74 1.14
N SER A 25 -11.50 -9.46 1.38
CA SER A 25 -11.79 -8.84 2.67
C SER A 25 -13.28 -8.76 2.98
N HIS A 26 -14.14 -8.70 1.96
CA HIS A 26 -15.60 -8.74 2.13
C HIS A 26 -16.10 -10.16 2.45
N GLU A 27 -15.43 -11.18 1.94
CA GLU A 27 -15.79 -12.58 2.17
C GLU A 27 -15.29 -13.11 3.53
N ARG A 28 -14.10 -12.64 3.95
CA ARG A 28 -13.39 -13.13 5.14
C ARG A 28 -12.91 -12.00 6.06
N PRO A 29 -13.79 -11.09 6.47
CA PRO A 29 -13.37 -9.88 7.21
C PRO A 29 -12.63 -10.22 8.51
N ALA A 30 -13.02 -11.26 9.24
CA ALA A 30 -12.38 -11.65 10.49
C ALA A 30 -10.88 -11.97 10.32
N GLU A 31 -10.51 -12.68 9.24
CA GLU A 31 -9.10 -13.00 8.95
C GLU A 31 -8.26 -11.75 8.73
N TYR A 32 -8.85 -10.72 8.09
CA TYR A 32 -8.19 -9.42 7.87
C TYR A 32 -7.97 -8.68 9.18
N PHE A 33 -8.96 -8.65 10.07
CA PHE A 33 -8.79 -8.04 11.39
C PHE A 33 -7.82 -8.83 12.27
N ASP A 34 -7.85 -10.15 12.26
CA ASP A 34 -6.90 -10.98 12.98
C ASP A 34 -5.45 -10.72 12.53
N THR A 35 -5.22 -10.65 11.22
CA THR A 35 -3.87 -10.46 10.66
C THR A 35 -3.43 -9.00 10.74
N ASN A 36 -4.22 -8.09 10.15
CA ASN A 36 -3.80 -6.72 9.91
C ASN A 36 -3.94 -5.83 11.15
N THR A 37 -4.83 -6.16 12.08
CA THR A 37 -5.07 -5.38 13.30
C THR A 37 -4.52 -6.11 14.51
N LEU A 38 -5.11 -7.25 14.88
CA LEU A 38 -4.75 -7.96 16.11
C LEU A 38 -3.32 -8.50 16.08
N GLY A 39 -2.85 -8.95 14.90
CA GLY A 39 -1.46 -9.33 14.68
C GLY A 39 -0.49 -8.19 14.97
N VAL A 40 -0.80 -6.98 14.51
CA VAL A 40 0.00 -5.76 14.77
C VAL A 40 -0.05 -5.41 16.27
N VAL A 41 -1.23 -5.43 16.88
CA VAL A 41 -1.38 -5.18 18.32
C VAL A 41 -0.51 -6.13 19.16
N ARG A 42 -0.59 -7.43 18.90
CA ARG A 42 0.21 -8.45 19.62
C ARG A 42 1.72 -8.27 19.40
N LEU A 43 2.12 -7.96 18.19
CA LEU A 43 3.53 -7.72 17.85
C LEU A 43 4.05 -6.48 18.59
N CYS A 44 3.35 -5.37 18.54
CA CYS A 44 3.77 -4.11 19.16
C CYS A 44 3.68 -4.17 20.69
N ASP A 45 2.70 -4.87 21.26
CA ASP A 45 2.63 -5.07 22.72
C ASP A 45 3.84 -5.87 23.26
N HIS A 46 4.37 -6.80 22.46
CA HIS A 46 5.63 -7.47 22.77
C HIS A 46 6.83 -6.52 22.60
N LEU A 47 6.95 -5.90 21.42
CA LEU A 47 8.13 -5.10 21.03
C LEU A 47 8.33 -3.86 21.91
N ARG A 48 7.27 -3.21 22.39
CA ARG A 48 7.37 -2.02 23.27
C ARG A 48 8.02 -2.29 24.63
N ARG A 49 8.19 -3.58 25.00
CA ARG A 49 8.88 -4.03 26.23
C ARG A 49 10.29 -4.51 25.96
N CYS A 50 10.75 -4.44 24.69
CA CYS A 50 12.05 -4.97 24.28
C CYS A 50 13.07 -3.83 24.20
N ALA A 51 14.08 -3.86 25.09
CA ALA A 51 15.12 -2.83 25.13
C ALA A 51 16.02 -2.80 23.89
N TYR A 52 16.02 -3.85 23.08
CA TYR A 52 16.82 -3.92 21.85
C TYR A 52 16.16 -3.22 20.66
N LEU A 53 14.87 -2.89 20.72
CA LEU A 53 14.18 -2.28 19.59
C LEU A 53 14.49 -0.78 19.51
N GLU A 54 15.08 -0.38 18.40
CA GLU A 54 15.35 1.03 18.09
C GLU A 54 14.31 1.61 17.11
N ARG A 55 13.74 0.74 16.24
CA ARG A 55 12.79 1.18 15.18
C ARG A 55 11.79 0.11 14.81
N TYR A 56 10.52 0.52 14.70
CA TYR A 56 9.46 -0.28 14.10
C TYR A 56 8.87 0.46 12.91
N VAL A 57 8.96 -0.11 11.72
CA VAL A 57 8.37 0.44 10.50
C VAL A 57 7.13 -0.36 10.14
N HIS A 58 5.98 0.31 10.06
CA HIS A 58 4.71 -0.28 9.67
C HIS A 58 4.32 0.12 8.25
N ILE A 59 4.15 -0.87 7.36
CA ILE A 59 3.62 -0.62 6.03
C ILE A 59 2.10 -0.63 6.08
N SER A 60 1.51 0.57 5.96
CA SER A 60 0.07 0.81 5.90
C SER A 60 -0.41 0.99 4.46
N SER A 61 -1.53 1.69 4.24
CA SER A 61 -2.16 1.83 2.92
C SER A 61 -2.81 3.20 2.76
N ALA A 62 -2.85 3.71 1.54
CA ALA A 62 -3.64 4.87 1.16
C ALA A 62 -5.16 4.62 1.27
N GLU A 63 -5.60 3.36 1.25
CA GLU A 63 -7.01 2.98 1.26
C GLU A 63 -7.73 3.34 2.56
N ILE A 64 -6.99 3.62 3.65
CA ILE A 64 -7.57 4.09 4.92
C ILE A 64 -8.31 5.43 4.79
N PHE A 65 -8.01 6.21 3.76
CA PHE A 65 -8.66 7.50 3.49
C PHE A 65 -9.90 7.40 2.60
N GLY A 66 -10.15 6.23 1.98
CA GLY A 66 -11.21 6.08 1.00
C GLY A 66 -10.97 6.92 -0.26
N THR A 67 -12.04 7.41 -0.88
CA THR A 67 -11.95 8.28 -2.05
C THR A 67 -11.42 9.68 -1.68
N CYS A 68 -10.30 10.07 -2.29
CA CYS A 68 -9.62 11.34 -2.04
C CYS A 68 -10.02 12.39 -3.10
N PRO A 69 -10.81 13.43 -2.79
CA PRO A 69 -11.17 14.49 -3.74
C PRO A 69 -10.01 15.45 -4.03
N THR A 70 -9.10 15.60 -3.08
CA THR A 70 -7.90 16.45 -3.13
C THR A 70 -6.71 15.66 -2.60
N PRO A 71 -5.46 16.13 -2.78
CA PRO A 71 -4.30 15.54 -2.11
C PRO A 71 -4.50 15.57 -0.60
N LEU A 72 -4.39 14.42 0.07
CA LEU A 72 -4.58 14.31 1.52
C LEU A 72 -3.23 14.20 2.22
N THR A 73 -3.04 15.02 3.26
CA THR A 73 -1.88 14.95 4.14
C THR A 73 -2.04 13.84 5.17
N GLU A 74 -0.98 13.55 5.92
CA GLU A 74 -0.94 12.52 6.97
C GLU A 74 -1.96 12.74 8.09
N ALA A 75 -2.35 14.00 8.33
CA ALA A 75 -3.33 14.40 9.34
C ALA A 75 -4.80 14.28 8.88
N ALA A 76 -5.06 13.90 7.64
CA ALA A 76 -6.41 13.78 7.12
C ALA A 76 -7.21 12.70 7.85
N PRO A 77 -8.54 12.89 8.07
CA PRO A 77 -9.37 11.90 8.74
C PRO A 77 -9.52 10.63 7.91
N PHE A 78 -9.48 9.48 8.58
CA PHE A 78 -9.71 8.17 7.94
C PHE A 78 -11.17 8.02 7.52
N ARG A 79 -11.40 7.47 6.33
CA ARG A 79 -12.71 7.17 5.74
C ARG A 79 -12.68 5.84 4.97
N PRO A 80 -12.26 4.74 5.60
CA PRO A 80 -12.08 3.47 4.92
C PRO A 80 -13.41 2.93 4.37
N SER A 81 -13.38 2.39 3.14
CA SER A 81 -14.55 1.91 2.39
C SER A 81 -14.68 0.38 2.36
N THR A 82 -13.68 -0.36 2.85
CA THR A 82 -13.61 -1.82 2.78
C THR A 82 -13.12 -2.43 4.09
N PRO A 83 -13.45 -3.70 4.40
CA PRO A 83 -12.91 -4.38 5.59
C PRO A 83 -11.38 -4.39 5.64
N TYR A 84 -10.70 -4.54 4.50
CA TYR A 84 -9.25 -4.38 4.40
C TYR A 84 -8.80 -3.00 4.89
N ALA A 85 -9.38 -1.94 4.32
CA ALA A 85 -9.00 -0.56 4.66
C ALA A 85 -9.29 -0.25 6.14
N ILE A 86 -10.42 -0.74 6.69
CA ILE A 86 -10.75 -0.61 8.11
C ILE A 86 -9.70 -1.31 8.98
N SER A 87 -9.30 -2.54 8.62
CA SER A 87 -8.31 -3.30 9.40
C SER A 87 -6.94 -2.61 9.42
N LYS A 88 -6.55 -1.95 8.32
CA LYS A 88 -5.31 -1.14 8.26
C LYS A 88 -5.44 0.16 9.05
N ALA A 89 -6.58 0.86 8.94
CA ALA A 89 -6.85 2.08 9.71
C ALA A 89 -6.82 1.81 11.23
N ALA A 90 -7.42 0.71 11.67
CA ALA A 90 -7.41 0.31 13.09
C ALA A 90 -5.98 0.06 13.60
N ALA A 91 -5.12 -0.57 12.79
CA ALA A 91 -3.71 -0.74 13.13
C ALA A 91 -2.98 0.60 13.24
N ASP A 92 -3.18 1.52 12.28
CA ASP A 92 -2.58 2.85 12.30
C ASP A 92 -3.00 3.64 13.56
N MET A 93 -4.28 3.63 13.91
CA MET A 93 -4.80 4.29 15.12
C MET A 93 -4.18 3.71 16.39
N TYR A 94 -4.07 2.38 16.48
CA TYR A 94 -3.41 1.73 17.61
C TYR A 94 -1.93 2.14 17.71
N LEU A 95 -1.20 2.13 16.59
CA LEU A 95 0.22 2.50 16.56
C LEU A 95 0.45 3.96 16.97
N SER A 96 -0.39 4.88 16.51
CA SER A 96 -0.35 6.29 16.95
C SER A 96 -0.55 6.42 18.46
N THR A 97 -1.54 5.69 19.02
CA THR A 97 -1.79 5.69 20.47
C THR A 97 -0.59 5.11 21.26
N VAL A 98 0.05 4.04 20.75
CA VAL A 98 1.22 3.45 21.42
C VAL A 98 2.43 4.37 21.34
N GLN A 99 2.61 5.08 20.21
CA GLN A 99 3.65 6.09 20.07
C GLN A 99 3.47 7.23 21.09
N GLU A 100 2.27 7.78 21.18
CA GLU A 100 1.96 8.91 22.07
C GLU A 100 2.10 8.56 23.56
N ASN A 101 1.66 7.37 23.96
CA ASN A 101 1.59 7.00 25.38
C ASN A 101 2.83 6.26 25.91
N PHE A 102 3.65 5.70 25.03
CA PHE A 102 4.78 4.83 25.43
C PHE A 102 6.09 5.17 24.71
N ASP A 103 6.15 6.28 23.97
CA ASP A 103 7.32 6.67 23.15
C ASP A 103 7.79 5.54 22.21
N PHE A 104 6.82 4.71 21.72
CA PHE A 104 7.14 3.59 20.86
C PHE A 104 7.73 4.09 19.54
N PRO A 105 8.93 3.59 19.11
CA PRO A 105 9.68 4.16 18.00
C PRO A 105 9.09 3.74 16.63
N VAL A 106 7.83 4.10 16.35
CA VAL A 106 7.14 3.71 15.13
C VAL A 106 7.29 4.74 14.02
N THR A 107 7.49 4.23 12.80
CA THR A 107 7.33 4.96 11.55
C THR A 107 6.23 4.27 10.74
N ILE A 108 5.17 4.99 10.39
CA ILE A 108 4.05 4.49 9.59
C ILE A 108 4.22 4.96 8.15
N ILE A 109 4.27 4.04 7.20
CA ILE A 109 4.37 4.32 5.78
C ILE A 109 3.02 4.01 5.12
N ARG A 110 2.37 5.03 4.55
CA ARG A 110 1.13 4.88 3.77
C ARG A 110 1.46 5.06 2.30
N SER A 111 1.51 3.95 1.58
CA SER A 111 1.79 3.99 0.14
C SER A 111 0.50 3.84 -0.68
N THR A 112 0.51 4.43 -1.88
CA THR A 112 -0.50 4.16 -2.90
C THR A 112 -0.25 2.80 -3.57
N ASN A 113 -0.78 2.55 -4.77
CA ASN A 113 -0.69 1.24 -5.41
C ASN A 113 0.76 0.88 -5.78
N VAL A 114 1.42 0.13 -4.91
CA VAL A 114 2.80 -0.34 -5.14
C VAL A 114 2.80 -1.39 -6.25
N TYR A 115 3.73 -1.27 -7.20
CA TYR A 115 3.95 -2.26 -8.26
C TYR A 115 5.44 -2.52 -8.48
N GLY A 116 5.77 -3.62 -9.17
CA GLY A 116 7.13 -3.99 -9.52
C GLY A 116 7.34 -5.49 -9.58
N PRO A 117 8.58 -5.95 -9.74
CA PRO A 117 8.93 -7.37 -9.77
C PRO A 117 8.39 -8.11 -8.55
N HIS A 118 7.96 -9.36 -8.75
CA HIS A 118 7.41 -10.25 -7.72
C HIS A 118 6.08 -9.81 -7.09
N GLN A 119 5.37 -8.83 -7.68
CA GLN A 119 4.03 -8.46 -7.24
C GLN A 119 3.07 -9.66 -7.37
N GLN A 120 2.11 -9.78 -6.45
CA GLN A 120 1.10 -10.84 -6.47
C GLN A 120 0.33 -10.82 -7.81
N LEU A 121 0.13 -12.01 -8.40
CA LEU A 121 -0.37 -12.18 -9.76
C LEU A 121 -1.83 -11.71 -9.96
N PHE A 122 -2.61 -11.57 -8.89
CA PHE A 122 -3.98 -11.04 -8.95
C PHE A 122 -4.05 -9.51 -9.09
N LYS A 123 -2.95 -8.79 -8.84
CA LYS A 123 -2.89 -7.34 -9.01
C LYS A 123 -2.94 -6.96 -10.48
N ILE A 124 -3.49 -5.77 -10.78
CA ILE A 124 -3.87 -5.38 -12.16
C ILE A 124 -2.71 -5.45 -13.16
N ILE A 125 -1.50 -4.99 -12.80
CA ILE A 125 -0.36 -4.97 -13.71
C ILE A 125 0.09 -6.38 -14.10
N PRO A 126 0.51 -7.27 -13.17
CA PRO A 126 0.93 -8.62 -13.54
C PRO A 126 -0.22 -9.45 -14.11
N ARG A 127 -1.46 -9.29 -13.61
CA ARG A 127 -2.63 -9.98 -14.16
C ARG A 127 -2.86 -9.62 -15.62
N THR A 128 -2.76 -8.34 -15.97
CA THR A 128 -2.89 -7.89 -17.36
C THR A 128 -1.85 -8.54 -18.24
N ALA A 129 -0.56 -8.46 -17.88
CA ALA A 129 0.53 -9.05 -18.67
C ALA A 129 0.36 -10.56 -18.87
N ILE A 130 -0.05 -11.29 -17.82
CA ILE A 130 -0.29 -12.74 -17.88
C ILE A 130 -1.46 -13.06 -18.82
N TYR A 131 -2.59 -12.34 -18.67
CA TYR A 131 -3.78 -12.59 -19.49
C TYR A 131 -3.50 -12.32 -20.97
N LEU A 132 -2.77 -11.25 -21.28
CA LEU A 132 -2.32 -10.95 -22.65
C LEU A 132 -1.44 -12.04 -23.23
N LYS A 133 -0.48 -12.56 -22.45
CA LYS A 133 0.38 -13.69 -22.89
C LYS A 133 -0.41 -14.97 -23.16
N LEU A 134 -1.43 -15.23 -22.33
CA LEU A 134 -2.27 -16.41 -22.43
C LEU A 134 -3.43 -16.25 -23.44
N GLY A 135 -3.58 -15.09 -24.09
CA GLY A 135 -4.71 -14.79 -24.97
C GLY A 135 -6.06 -14.80 -24.26
N ARG A 136 -6.09 -14.51 -22.96
CA ARG A 136 -7.30 -14.44 -22.15
C ARG A 136 -7.86 -13.03 -22.12
N THR A 137 -9.19 -12.93 -22.06
CA THR A 137 -9.89 -11.66 -21.83
C THR A 137 -9.70 -11.19 -20.39
N LEU A 138 -9.37 -9.90 -20.21
CA LEU A 138 -9.25 -9.26 -18.91
C LEU A 138 -10.56 -8.57 -18.55
N GLU A 139 -11.17 -8.97 -17.43
CA GLU A 139 -12.29 -8.26 -16.84
C GLU A 139 -11.83 -6.93 -16.23
N LEU A 140 -12.41 -5.83 -16.71
CA LEU A 140 -12.13 -4.48 -16.24
C LEU A 140 -13.36 -3.91 -15.52
N HIS A 141 -13.32 -3.97 -14.20
CA HIS A 141 -14.40 -3.52 -13.34
C HIS A 141 -14.68 -2.02 -13.51
N GLY A 142 -15.95 -1.65 -13.63
CA GLY A 142 -16.36 -0.27 -13.83
C GLY A 142 -15.74 0.41 -15.05
N GLY A 143 -15.24 -0.38 -16.04
CA GLY A 143 -14.49 0.14 -17.17
C GLY A 143 -13.12 0.73 -16.80
N GLY A 144 -12.60 0.43 -15.61
CA GLY A 144 -11.30 0.91 -15.15
C GLY A 144 -11.21 2.42 -14.92
N ARG A 145 -12.33 3.09 -14.65
CA ARG A 145 -12.39 4.56 -14.46
C ARG A 145 -11.71 5.05 -13.18
N ALA A 146 -11.52 4.19 -12.20
CA ALA A 146 -10.89 4.57 -10.94
C ALA A 146 -9.48 5.12 -11.18
N MET A 147 -9.19 6.31 -10.61
CA MET A 147 -7.89 6.96 -10.68
C MET A 147 -6.98 6.42 -9.58
N LYS A 148 -5.81 5.93 -9.94
CA LYS A 148 -4.87 5.33 -9.00
C LYS A 148 -3.47 5.89 -9.23
N SER A 149 -2.74 6.09 -8.13
CA SER A 149 -1.31 6.40 -8.17
C SER A 149 -0.54 5.09 -8.10
N PHE A 150 0.21 4.76 -9.14
CA PHE A 150 1.03 3.54 -9.19
C PHE A 150 2.48 3.90 -8.90
N ILE A 151 2.95 3.60 -7.70
CA ILE A 151 4.33 3.84 -7.27
C ILE A 151 5.18 2.59 -7.42
N HIS A 152 6.38 2.73 -7.97
CA HIS A 152 7.28 1.60 -8.14
C HIS A 152 7.89 1.15 -6.81
N ILE A 153 8.08 -0.16 -6.63
CA ILE A 153 8.60 -0.74 -5.38
C ILE A 153 9.99 -0.19 -5.00
N ARG A 154 10.85 0.15 -5.98
CA ARG A 154 12.16 0.77 -5.71
C ARG A 154 12.04 2.09 -4.95
N ASP A 155 11.06 2.92 -5.33
CA ASP A 155 10.83 4.20 -4.65
C ASP A 155 10.34 3.99 -3.22
N VAL A 156 9.42 3.03 -3.02
CA VAL A 156 8.94 2.69 -1.67
C VAL A 156 10.07 2.17 -0.80
N VAL A 157 10.90 1.26 -1.31
CA VAL A 157 12.07 0.72 -0.58
C VAL A 157 13.06 1.84 -0.25
N ALA A 158 13.37 2.72 -1.22
CA ALA A 158 14.25 3.86 -0.97
C ALA A 158 13.71 4.76 0.15
N GLY A 159 12.42 5.06 0.15
CA GLY A 159 11.79 5.85 1.21
C GLY A 159 11.82 5.18 2.58
N VAL A 160 11.56 3.88 2.65
CA VAL A 160 11.67 3.11 3.90
C VAL A 160 13.09 3.14 4.45
N LEU A 161 14.10 2.94 3.61
CA LEU A 161 15.52 3.00 4.02
C LEU A 161 15.88 4.40 4.51
N ARG A 162 15.44 5.46 3.82
CA ARG A 162 15.64 6.85 4.26
C ARG A 162 15.02 7.10 5.63
N ALA A 163 13.79 6.63 5.87
CA ALA A 163 13.13 6.77 7.17
C ALA A 163 13.90 6.07 8.30
N ILE A 164 14.47 4.90 8.01
CA ILE A 164 15.33 4.18 8.98
C ILE A 164 16.64 4.92 9.23
N GLU A 165 17.35 5.31 8.17
CA GLU A 165 18.66 6.02 8.25
C GLU A 165 18.55 7.35 8.99
N ARG A 166 17.49 8.13 8.75
CA ARG A 166 17.29 9.40 9.44
C ARG A 166 16.79 9.24 10.88
N GLY A 167 16.41 8.04 11.27
CA GLY A 167 15.96 7.76 12.63
C GLY A 167 14.65 8.45 13.00
N THR A 168 13.79 8.77 12.00
CA THR A 168 12.55 9.51 12.22
C THR A 168 11.44 8.60 12.76
N THR A 169 10.60 9.15 13.62
CA THR A 169 9.30 8.58 13.99
C THR A 169 8.19 9.45 13.41
N GLY A 170 7.06 8.85 13.10
CA GLY A 170 5.93 9.57 12.52
C GLY A 170 5.30 8.85 11.33
N THR A 171 4.50 9.58 10.57
CA THR A 171 3.79 9.03 9.41
C THR A 171 4.25 9.70 8.13
N TYR A 172 4.44 8.91 7.07
CA TYR A 172 4.85 9.40 5.75
C TYR A 172 4.00 8.80 4.65
N HIS A 173 3.64 9.62 3.68
CA HIS A 173 2.98 9.21 2.46
C HIS A 173 4.01 8.96 1.35
N PHE A 174 3.93 7.78 0.72
CA PHE A 174 4.72 7.47 -0.47
C PHE A 174 3.79 7.29 -1.67
N THR A 175 3.83 8.25 -2.58
CA THR A 175 2.91 8.35 -3.70
C THR A 175 3.57 8.98 -4.93
N VAL A 176 2.89 8.89 -6.05
CA VAL A 176 3.15 9.64 -7.29
C VAL A 176 1.90 10.41 -7.66
N PRO A 177 1.96 11.40 -8.58
CA PRO A 177 0.76 12.07 -9.08
C PRO A 177 -0.33 11.09 -9.52
N SER A 178 -1.60 11.37 -9.16
CA SER A 178 -2.75 10.52 -9.47
C SER A 178 -3.46 11.05 -10.72
N ASP A 179 -2.88 10.85 -11.88
CA ASP A 179 -3.31 11.35 -13.17
C ASP A 179 -3.73 10.26 -14.18
N GLN A 180 -3.63 9.00 -13.78
CA GLN A 180 -3.94 7.86 -14.64
C GLN A 180 -5.07 7.00 -14.07
N SER A 181 -5.99 6.60 -14.94
CA SER A 181 -7.00 5.60 -14.61
C SER A 181 -6.42 4.18 -14.70
N VAL A 182 -7.09 3.22 -14.08
CA VAL A 182 -6.73 1.80 -14.25
C VAL A 182 -6.79 1.40 -15.73
N ALA A 183 -7.74 1.93 -16.49
CA ALA A 183 -7.84 1.69 -17.94
C ALA A 183 -6.63 2.22 -18.72
N ASP A 184 -6.06 3.37 -18.33
CA ASP A 184 -4.87 3.92 -18.98
C ASP A 184 -3.66 3.03 -18.76
N VAL A 185 -3.47 2.53 -17.53
CA VAL A 185 -2.40 1.57 -17.22
C VAL A 185 -2.56 0.26 -18.02
N VAL A 186 -3.78 -0.27 -18.10
CA VAL A 186 -4.03 -1.48 -18.90
C VAL A 186 -3.76 -1.23 -20.39
N ARG A 187 -4.16 -0.05 -20.92
CA ARG A 187 -3.90 0.34 -22.30
C ARG A 187 -2.40 0.45 -22.60
N GLU A 188 -1.63 1.03 -21.67
CA GLU A 188 -0.17 1.11 -21.78
C GLU A 188 0.47 -0.29 -21.85
N ILE A 189 0.04 -1.21 -20.99
CA ILE A 189 0.53 -2.61 -21.02
C ILE A 189 0.15 -3.30 -22.34
N CYS A 190 -1.11 -3.11 -22.81
CA CYS A 190 -1.53 -3.66 -24.10
C CYS A 190 -0.65 -3.15 -25.25
N SER A 191 -0.40 -1.84 -25.30
CA SER A 191 0.45 -1.20 -26.31
C SER A 191 1.87 -1.79 -26.32
N ARG A 192 2.50 -1.92 -25.15
CA ARG A 192 3.85 -2.50 -24.99
C ARG A 192 3.93 -3.96 -25.41
N MET A 193 2.85 -4.70 -25.23
CA MET A 193 2.77 -6.11 -25.61
C MET A 193 2.24 -6.33 -27.04
N GLY A 194 2.02 -5.26 -27.82
CA GLY A 194 1.50 -5.34 -29.19
C GLY A 194 0.08 -5.94 -29.27
N ARG A 195 -0.77 -5.63 -28.28
CA ARG A 195 -2.15 -6.11 -28.20
C ARG A 195 -3.16 -4.97 -28.31
N ASP A 196 -4.28 -5.25 -28.97
CA ASP A 196 -5.41 -4.29 -29.02
C ASP A 196 -6.14 -4.28 -27.67
N PHE A 197 -6.30 -3.07 -27.08
CA PHE A 197 -6.96 -2.90 -25.81
C PHE A 197 -8.45 -3.33 -25.88
N THR A 198 -9.16 -2.93 -26.94
CA THR A 198 -10.61 -3.18 -27.06
C THR A 198 -10.92 -4.65 -27.29
N ALA A 199 -10.06 -5.36 -27.99
CA ALA A 199 -10.20 -6.81 -28.22
C ALA A 199 -9.80 -7.64 -26.99
N THR A 200 -9.09 -7.05 -26.04
CA THR A 200 -8.53 -7.79 -24.90
C THR A 200 -9.36 -7.66 -23.64
N ILE A 201 -10.12 -6.57 -23.49
CA ILE A 201 -10.88 -6.31 -22.26
C ILE A 201 -12.38 -6.64 -22.39
N GLN A 202 -12.97 -7.02 -21.26
CA GLN A 202 -14.41 -7.08 -21.05
C GLN A 202 -14.76 -6.15 -19.88
N ILE A 203 -15.63 -5.17 -20.14
CA ILE A 203 -16.13 -4.30 -19.07
C ILE A 203 -17.18 -5.08 -18.26
N VAL A 204 -16.96 -5.12 -16.95
CA VAL A 204 -17.87 -5.74 -15.98
C VAL A 204 -18.32 -4.73 -14.93
N GLU A 205 -19.27 -5.10 -14.08
CA GLU A 205 -19.76 -4.24 -13.00
C GLU A 205 -18.64 -3.78 -12.07
N GLU A 206 -18.84 -2.62 -11.44
CA GLU A 206 -17.89 -2.06 -10.49
C GLU A 206 -17.79 -2.95 -9.24
N ARG A 207 -16.62 -2.97 -8.60
CA ARG A 207 -16.40 -3.70 -7.37
C ARG A 207 -17.04 -3.00 -6.19
N LEU A 208 -17.56 -3.79 -5.25
CA LEU A 208 -18.04 -3.28 -3.98
C LEU A 208 -16.92 -2.54 -3.22
N GLY A 209 -17.24 -1.35 -2.74
CA GLY A 209 -16.27 -0.53 -1.98
C GLY A 209 -15.11 0.04 -2.83
N GLN A 210 -15.25 0.09 -4.16
CA GLN A 210 -14.22 0.64 -5.02
C GLN A 210 -14.13 2.16 -4.86
N ASP A 211 -13.01 2.63 -4.32
CA ASP A 211 -12.70 4.06 -4.25
C ASP A 211 -12.40 4.64 -5.63
N ALA A 212 -12.99 5.79 -5.91
CA ALA A 212 -12.84 6.45 -7.21
C ALA A 212 -11.42 6.98 -7.43
N ARG A 213 -10.74 7.43 -6.37
CA ARG A 213 -9.38 8.00 -6.46
C ARG A 213 -8.59 7.85 -5.18
N TYR A 214 -7.30 7.50 -5.31
CA TYR A 214 -6.31 7.66 -4.24
C TYR A 214 -5.38 8.82 -4.61
N TRP A 215 -5.35 9.84 -3.72
CA TRP A 215 -4.55 11.03 -3.96
C TRP A 215 -3.97 11.53 -2.63
N LEU A 216 -2.69 11.25 -2.42
CA LEU A 216 -1.96 11.61 -1.21
C LEU A 216 -0.98 12.74 -1.52
N ASP A 217 -0.69 13.54 -0.50
CA ASP A 217 0.38 14.52 -0.48
C ASP A 217 1.63 13.86 0.13
N CYS A 218 2.79 13.94 -0.53
CA CYS A 218 4.06 13.38 -0.04
C CYS A 218 5.06 14.45 0.40
N SER A 219 4.65 15.70 0.53
CA SER A 219 5.53 16.82 0.86
C SER A 219 6.26 16.65 2.21
N THR A 220 5.65 15.94 3.17
CA THR A 220 6.30 15.60 4.44
C THR A 220 7.50 14.66 4.21
N ALA A 221 7.33 13.63 3.38
CA ALA A 221 8.41 12.72 3.03
C ALA A 221 9.52 13.43 2.24
N GLU A 222 9.17 14.32 1.32
CA GLU A 222 10.14 15.13 0.56
C GLU A 222 10.98 15.99 1.49
N ARG A 223 10.35 16.71 2.42
CA ARG A 223 11.02 17.63 3.33
C ARG A 223 11.86 16.91 4.39
N GLU A 224 11.34 15.88 5.00
CA GLU A 224 11.95 15.25 6.19
C GLU A 224 12.87 14.09 5.85
N LEU A 225 12.56 13.35 4.79
CA LEU A 225 13.35 12.20 4.37
C LEU A 225 14.27 12.51 3.18
N ASP A 226 14.16 13.71 2.58
CA ASP A 226 14.84 14.03 1.31
C ASP A 226 14.55 12.94 0.25
N TRP A 227 13.27 12.58 0.16
CA TRP A 227 12.79 11.50 -0.69
C TRP A 227 11.73 12.01 -1.66
N ALA A 228 11.86 11.61 -2.90
CA ALA A 228 10.83 11.78 -3.94
C ALA A 228 10.83 10.56 -4.85
N PRO A 229 9.68 10.19 -5.46
CA PRO A 229 9.62 9.08 -6.39
C PRO A 229 10.45 9.37 -7.64
N GLN A 230 11.22 8.39 -8.11
CA GLN A 230 12.16 8.54 -9.22
C GLN A 230 11.80 7.68 -10.44
N VAL A 231 10.92 6.69 -10.28
CA VAL A 231 10.61 5.73 -11.35
C VAL A 231 9.26 6.07 -12.00
N PRO A 232 9.24 6.71 -13.19
CA PRO A 232 8.01 6.92 -13.95
C PRO A 232 7.34 5.58 -14.29
N LEU A 233 6.00 5.54 -14.39
CA LEU A 233 5.25 4.33 -14.66
C LEU A 233 5.75 3.62 -15.93
N GLY A 234 5.97 4.35 -17.01
CA GLY A 234 6.48 3.79 -18.26
C GLY A 234 7.81 3.04 -18.07
N GLN A 235 8.76 3.62 -17.36
CA GLN A 235 10.03 2.95 -17.06
C GLN A 235 9.87 1.74 -16.14
N GLY A 236 8.96 1.80 -15.21
CA GLY A 236 8.73 0.70 -14.26
C GLY A 236 7.94 -0.48 -14.83
N LEU A 237 7.33 -0.31 -16.04
CA LEU A 237 6.62 -1.37 -16.76
C LEU A 237 7.54 -2.17 -17.70
N ASP A 238 8.75 -1.70 -17.98
CA ASP A 238 9.77 -2.38 -18.77
C ASP A 238 10.43 -3.50 -17.95
#